data_c2666610013f87e8fff0a16a670f54fd
#
_entry.id   c2666610013f87e8fff0a16a670f54fd
#
_cell.length_a   1.000
_cell.length_b   1.000
_cell.length_c   1.000
_cell.angle_alpha   90.00
_cell.angle_beta   90.00
_cell.angle_gamma   90.00
#
_symmetry.space_group_name_H-M   'P 1'
#
loop_
_entity.id
_entity.type
_entity.pdbx_description
1 polymer ?
#
loop_
_entity_poly.entity_id
_entity_poly.type
_entity_poly.pdbx_seq_one_letter_code
_entity_poly.pdbx_strand_id
1 'polypeptide(L)'
;AERREFDSVWRDVAGLLRSLDYARSAHADPDGHEARQWCAAAREAFLDGYSGEHRAEPALLRAYELDKAVYEVVYEVRNRPNWAHIPWRAVQDEARRVSLNPPAPTDKEQ
;
A
#
# COMPACT_ATOMS: atom_id res chain seq x y z
N ALA A 1 -14.45 -18.11 -11.14
CA ALA A 1 -13.07 -18.50 -11.44
C ALA A 1 -12.25 -17.30 -11.91
N GLU A 2 -12.72 -16.55 -12.90
CA GLU A 2 -12.03 -15.37 -13.41
C GLU A 2 -11.86 -14.30 -12.34
N ARG A 3 -12.89 -14.07 -11.55
CA ARG A 3 -12.85 -13.07 -10.50
C ARG A 3 -11.86 -13.45 -9.41
N ARG A 4 -11.78 -14.72 -9.09
CA ARG A 4 -10.83 -15.22 -8.10
C ARG A 4 -9.38 -15.06 -8.57
N GLU A 5 -9.13 -15.35 -9.82
CA GLU A 5 -7.80 -15.16 -10.41
C GLU A 5 -7.42 -13.70 -10.43
N PHE A 6 -8.35 -12.82 -10.79
CA PHE A 6 -8.13 -11.37 -10.79
C PHE A 6 -7.78 -10.87 -9.38
N ASP A 7 -8.56 -11.25 -8.38
CA ASP A 7 -8.31 -10.87 -6.99
C ASP A 7 -6.96 -11.38 -6.50
N SER A 8 -6.62 -12.62 -6.84
CA SER A 8 -5.35 -13.23 -6.45
C SER A 8 -4.16 -12.46 -7.02
N VAL A 9 -4.23 -12.09 -8.30
CA VAL A 9 -3.17 -11.31 -8.95
C VAL A 9 -2.97 -9.97 -8.24
N TRP A 10 -4.05 -9.26 -7.96
CA TRP A 10 -3.95 -7.93 -7.35
C TRP A 10 -3.56 -7.99 -5.88
N ARG A 11 -3.85 -9.07 -5.19
CA ARG A 11 -3.33 -9.31 -3.85
C ARG A 11 -1.81 -9.51 -3.90
N ASP A 12 -1.32 -10.24 -4.89
CA ASP A 12 0.12 -10.43 -5.08
C ASP A 12 0.81 -9.11 -5.45
N VAL A 13 0.19 -8.32 -6.31
CA VAL A 13 0.70 -6.98 -6.64
C VAL A 13 0.80 -6.12 -5.38
N ALA A 14 -0.25 -6.13 -4.56
CA ALA A 14 -0.22 -5.38 -3.30
C ALA A 14 0.93 -5.83 -2.41
N GLY A 15 1.19 -7.14 -2.34
CA GLY A 15 2.32 -7.67 -1.59
C GLY A 15 3.66 -7.16 -2.09
N LEU A 16 3.82 -7.11 -3.42
CA LEU A 16 5.05 -6.57 -4.01
C LEU A 16 5.20 -5.08 -3.75
N LEU A 17 4.10 -4.32 -3.83
CA LEU A 17 4.13 -2.89 -3.51
C LEU A 17 4.51 -2.65 -2.05
N ARG A 18 4.06 -3.52 -1.14
CA ARG A 18 4.45 -3.45 0.26
C ARG A 18 5.96 -3.63 0.42
N SER A 19 6.57 -4.50 -0.40
CA SER A 19 8.01 -4.70 -0.34
C SER A 19 8.81 -3.44 -0.68
N LEU A 20 8.24 -2.52 -1.46
CA LEU A 20 8.88 -1.25 -1.77
C LEU A 20 9.05 -0.38 -0.51
N ASP A 21 8.10 -0.43 0.42
CA ASP A 21 8.21 0.30 1.69
C ASP A 21 9.36 -0.23 2.53
N TYR A 22 9.54 -1.55 2.55
CA TYR A 22 10.67 -2.15 3.26
C TYR A 22 12.00 -1.76 2.61
N ALA A 23 12.05 -1.76 1.27
CA ALA A 23 13.25 -1.33 0.55
C ALA A 23 13.56 0.14 0.80
N ARG A 24 12.54 0.99 0.82
CA ARG A 24 12.68 2.41 1.15
C ARG A 24 13.29 2.60 2.53
N SER A 25 12.92 1.75 3.49
CA SER A 25 13.40 1.84 4.86
C SER A 25 14.89 1.54 4.99
N ALA A 26 15.50 0.89 4.00
CA ALA A 26 16.95 0.67 3.96
C ALA A 26 17.72 1.90 3.48
N HIS A 27 17.03 2.92 2.97
CA HIS A 27 17.66 4.17 2.54
C HIS A 27 18.20 4.94 3.74
N ALA A 28 19.27 5.71 3.54
CA ALA A 28 19.88 6.49 4.61
C ALA A 28 18.91 7.49 5.23
N ASP A 29 18.00 8.06 4.43
CA ASP A 29 16.96 8.96 4.89
C ASP A 29 15.62 8.51 4.31
N PRO A 30 14.95 7.52 4.94
CA PRO A 30 13.71 6.94 4.38
C PRO A 30 12.56 7.94 4.21
N ASP A 31 12.53 8.98 5.02
CA ASP A 31 11.47 9.99 4.95
C ASP A 31 11.87 11.19 4.11
N GLY A 32 13.07 11.18 3.58
CA GLY A 32 13.57 12.25 2.73
C GLY A 32 12.91 12.22 1.36
N HIS A 33 13.04 13.34 0.66
CA HIS A 33 12.45 13.54 -0.66
C HIS A 33 12.94 12.51 -1.67
N GLU A 34 14.22 12.22 -1.67
CA GLU A 34 14.82 11.26 -2.62
C GLU A 34 14.25 9.85 -2.46
N ALA A 35 14.17 9.36 -1.22
CA ALA A 35 13.63 8.05 -0.95
C ALA A 35 12.15 7.96 -1.31
N ARG A 36 11.40 9.01 -1.02
CA ARG A 36 9.96 9.08 -1.37
C ARG A 36 9.77 9.08 -2.87
N GLN A 37 10.56 9.86 -3.60
CA GLN A 37 10.49 9.90 -5.06
C GLN A 37 10.85 8.55 -5.67
N TRP A 38 11.89 7.91 -5.17
CA TRP A 38 12.27 6.59 -5.65
C TRP A 38 11.13 5.59 -5.46
N CYS A 39 10.52 5.57 -4.28
CA CYS A 39 9.45 4.65 -3.98
C CYS A 39 8.23 4.90 -4.88
N ALA A 40 7.85 6.16 -5.06
CA ALA A 40 6.72 6.52 -5.93
C ALA A 40 6.99 6.14 -7.38
N ALA A 41 8.20 6.39 -7.88
CA ALA A 41 8.58 6.04 -9.24
C ALA A 41 8.60 4.53 -9.44
N ALA A 42 9.13 3.79 -8.48
CA ALA A 42 9.16 2.33 -8.54
C ALA A 42 7.74 1.77 -8.54
N ARG A 43 6.86 2.32 -7.72
CA ARG A 43 5.46 1.92 -7.67
C ARG A 43 4.78 2.12 -9.01
N GLU A 44 4.93 3.30 -9.61
CA GLU A 44 4.31 3.59 -10.90
C GLU A 44 4.86 2.72 -12.01
N ALA A 45 6.17 2.53 -12.07
CA ALA A 45 6.80 1.66 -13.06
C ALA A 45 6.29 0.23 -12.93
N PHE A 46 6.16 -0.26 -11.72
CA PHE A 46 5.67 -1.60 -11.46
C PHE A 46 4.21 -1.75 -11.92
N LEU A 47 3.37 -0.79 -11.56
CA LEU A 47 1.96 -0.82 -11.93
C LEU A 47 1.78 -0.71 -13.45
N ASP A 48 2.55 0.13 -14.10
CA ASP A 48 2.50 0.28 -15.57
C ASP A 48 2.90 -1.02 -16.27
N GLY A 49 3.94 -1.67 -15.77
CA GLY A 49 4.40 -2.93 -16.35
C GLY A 49 3.44 -4.09 -16.14
N TYR A 50 2.63 -4.01 -15.10
CA TYR A 50 1.75 -5.12 -14.72
C TYR A 50 0.35 -5.01 -15.27
N SER A 51 -0.13 -3.79 -15.54
CA SER A 51 -1.56 -3.55 -15.63
C SER A 51 -2.16 -3.60 -17.03
N GLY A 52 -1.44 -3.25 -18.04
CA GLY A 52 -2.06 -3.14 -19.35
C GLY A 52 -3.44 -2.49 -19.24
N GLU A 53 -4.45 -3.14 -19.81
CA GLU A 53 -5.84 -2.64 -19.83
C GLU A 53 -6.63 -3.00 -18.59
N HIS A 54 -6.10 -3.85 -17.72
CA HIS A 54 -6.86 -4.42 -16.59
C HIS A 54 -6.32 -4.00 -15.24
N ARG A 55 -5.90 -2.75 -15.16
CA ARG A 55 -5.42 -2.18 -13.91
C ARG A 55 -6.54 -2.17 -12.87
N ALA A 56 -6.23 -2.65 -11.65
CA ALA A 56 -7.21 -2.62 -10.57
C ALA A 56 -7.61 -1.19 -10.24
N GLU A 57 -8.85 -1.01 -9.83
CA GLU A 57 -9.29 0.27 -9.32
C GLU A 57 -8.38 0.70 -8.18
N PRO A 58 -7.91 1.98 -8.18
CA PRO A 58 -6.98 2.44 -7.14
C PRO A 58 -7.47 2.22 -5.71
N ALA A 59 -8.77 2.39 -5.47
CA ALA A 59 -9.32 2.18 -4.13
C ALA A 59 -9.21 0.72 -3.69
N LEU A 60 -9.46 -0.21 -4.60
CA LEU A 60 -9.36 -1.63 -4.32
C LEU A 60 -7.92 -2.03 -4.02
N LEU A 61 -6.97 -1.55 -4.83
CA LEU A 61 -5.56 -1.82 -4.61
C LEU A 61 -5.10 -1.29 -3.25
N ARG A 62 -5.50 -0.07 -2.90
CA ARG A 62 -5.18 0.50 -1.59
C ARG A 62 -5.76 -0.31 -0.44
N ALA A 63 -6.97 -0.87 -0.63
CA ALA A 63 -7.57 -1.73 0.38
C ALA A 63 -6.75 -3.00 0.60
N TYR A 64 -6.26 -3.62 -0.46
CA TYR A 64 -5.37 -4.78 -0.33
C TYR A 64 -4.06 -4.42 0.34
N GLU A 65 -3.47 -3.27 -0.02
CA GLU A 65 -2.23 -2.81 0.61
C GLU A 65 -2.43 -2.53 2.10
N LEU A 66 -3.54 -1.90 2.46
CA LEU A 66 -3.85 -1.60 3.85
C LEU A 66 -4.03 -2.89 4.67
N ASP A 67 -4.76 -3.86 4.12
CA ASP A 67 -4.95 -5.15 4.77
C ASP A 67 -3.61 -5.82 5.07
N LYS A 68 -2.71 -5.83 4.09
CA LYS A 68 -1.37 -6.39 4.27
C LYS A 68 -0.55 -5.59 5.26
N ALA A 69 -0.64 -4.26 5.24
CA ALA A 69 0.11 -3.43 6.17
C ALA A 69 -0.33 -3.68 7.61
N VAL A 70 -1.62 -3.83 7.87
CA VAL A 70 -2.13 -4.15 9.20
C VAL A 70 -1.61 -5.52 9.66
N TYR A 71 -1.65 -6.50 8.79
CA TYR A 71 -1.09 -7.82 9.08
C TYR A 71 0.41 -7.72 9.42
N GLU A 72 1.14 -6.94 8.64
CA GLU A 72 2.58 -6.75 8.83
C GLU A 72 2.88 -6.08 10.17
N VAL A 73 2.06 -5.12 10.61
CA VAL A 73 2.24 -4.50 11.93
C VAL A 73 2.20 -5.57 13.01
N VAL A 74 1.18 -6.42 12.97
CA VAL A 74 1.04 -7.50 13.96
C VAL A 74 2.22 -8.46 13.89
N TYR A 75 2.61 -8.85 12.68
CA TYR A 75 3.74 -9.75 12.48
C TYR A 75 5.03 -9.15 13.04
N GLU A 76 5.32 -7.89 12.72
CA GLU A 76 6.57 -7.27 13.15
C GLU A 76 6.61 -7.04 14.66
N VAL A 77 5.49 -6.63 15.26
CA VAL A 77 5.42 -6.46 16.72
C VAL A 77 5.78 -7.79 17.42
N ARG A 78 5.35 -8.90 16.87
CA ARG A 78 5.59 -10.22 17.45
C ARG A 78 6.99 -10.77 17.17
N ASN A 79 7.56 -10.45 16.01
CA ASN A 79 8.77 -11.11 15.52
C ASN A 79 9.96 -10.17 15.40
N ARG A 80 9.73 -8.92 14.97
CA ARG A 80 10.78 -7.92 14.75
C ARG A 80 10.29 -6.54 15.17
N PRO A 81 10.11 -6.28 16.47
CA PRO A 81 9.51 -5.02 16.93
C PRO A 81 10.17 -3.76 16.36
N ASN A 82 11.48 -3.83 16.11
CA ASN A 82 12.22 -2.68 15.55
C ASN A 82 11.80 -2.34 14.11
N TRP A 83 11.08 -3.24 13.45
CA TRP A 83 10.63 -3.04 12.08
C TRP A 83 9.15 -2.66 12.00
N ALA A 84 8.43 -2.69 13.12
CA ALA A 84 6.99 -2.44 13.12
C ALA A 84 6.63 -1.04 12.63
N HIS A 85 7.54 -0.07 12.78
CA HIS A 85 7.31 1.30 12.29
C HIS A 85 7.13 1.37 10.77
N ILE A 86 7.67 0.41 10.03
CA ILE A 86 7.58 0.39 8.55
C ILE A 86 6.13 0.22 8.10
N PRO A 87 5.45 -0.89 8.44
CA PRO A 87 4.05 -1.02 8.04
C PRO A 87 3.14 -0.06 8.79
N TRP A 88 3.49 0.32 10.02
CA TRP A 88 2.69 1.29 10.78
C TRP A 88 2.62 2.63 10.05
N ARG A 89 3.72 3.08 9.47
CA ARG A 89 3.74 4.30 8.67
C ARG A 89 2.75 4.24 7.52
N ALA A 90 2.66 3.11 6.84
CA ALA A 90 1.71 2.94 5.74
C ALA A 90 0.26 3.05 6.23
N VAL A 91 -0.04 2.47 7.40
CA VAL A 91 -1.37 2.58 8.00
C VAL A 91 -1.69 4.04 8.33
N GLN A 92 -0.73 4.74 8.92
CA GLN A 92 -0.90 6.16 9.27
C GLN A 92 -1.10 7.03 8.04
N ASP A 93 -0.33 6.78 6.98
CA ASP A 93 -0.43 7.54 5.72
C ASP A 93 -1.80 7.34 5.09
N GLU A 94 -2.32 6.11 5.11
CA GLU A 94 -3.64 5.84 4.56
C GLU A 94 -4.73 6.50 5.40
N ALA A 95 -4.61 6.47 6.72
CA ALA A 95 -5.56 7.15 7.61
C ALA A 95 -5.58 8.65 7.34
N ARG A 96 -4.39 9.25 7.14
CA ARG A 96 -4.28 10.67 6.85
C ARG A 96 -4.91 10.99 5.50
N ARG A 97 -4.66 10.16 4.50
CA ARG A 97 -5.24 10.35 3.17
C ARG A 97 -6.77 10.35 3.22
N VAL A 98 -7.36 9.43 3.97
CA VAL A 98 -8.81 9.34 4.13
C VAL A 98 -9.35 10.58 4.86
N SER A 99 -8.63 11.05 5.87
CA SER A 99 -9.04 12.25 6.63
C SER A 99 -9.01 13.52 5.77
N LEU A 100 -8.02 13.63 4.87
CA LEU A 100 -7.91 14.79 3.98
C LEU A 100 -8.89 14.74 2.82
N ASN A 101 -9.29 13.55 2.40
CA ASN A 101 -10.20 13.35 1.27
C ASN A 101 -11.32 12.39 1.69
N PRO A 102 -12.22 12.84 2.60
CA PRO A 102 -13.28 11.96 3.05
C PRO A 102 -14.20 11.57 1.90
N PRO A 103 -14.80 10.38 1.95
CA PRO A 103 -15.76 9.98 0.92
C PRO A 103 -16.97 10.90 0.94
N ALA A 104 -17.62 11.05 -0.23
CA ALA A 104 -18.84 11.84 -0.33
C ALA A 104 -19.92 11.26 0.58
N PRO A 105 -20.77 12.11 1.21
CA PRO A 105 -21.87 11.61 2.04
C PRO A 105 -22.79 10.72 1.20
N THR A 106 -23.27 9.66 1.82
CA THR A 106 -24.25 8.78 1.18
C THR A 106 -25.66 9.37 1.34
N ASP A 107 -26.59 8.91 0.52
CA ASP A 107 -27.99 9.35 0.63
C ASP A 107 -28.59 9.09 2.00
N LYS A 108 -28.07 8.11 2.71
CA LYS A 108 -28.55 7.78 4.05
C LYS A 108 -28.13 8.80 5.09
N GLU A 109 -27.15 9.60 4.81
CA GLU A 109 -26.62 10.60 5.71
C GLU A 109 -27.30 11.96 5.54
N GLN A 110 -28.13 12.06 4.55
CA GLN A 110 -28.94 13.25 4.28
C GLN A 110 -30.36 13.10 4.91
#